data_50003f71cbff5db13693a1cde83dce06
#
_entry.id   50003f71cbff5db13693a1cde83dce06
#
_cell.length_a   1.000
_cell.length_b   1.000
_cell.length_c   1.000
_cell.angle_alpha   90.00
_cell.angle_beta   90.00
_cell.angle_gamma   90.00
#
_symmetry.space_group_name_H-M   'P 1'
#
loop_
_entity.id
_entity.type
_entity.pdbx_description
1 polymer ?
#
loop_
_entity_poly.entity_id
_entity_poly.type
_entity_poly.pdbx_seq_one_letter_code
_entity_poly.pdbx_strand_id
1 'polypeptide(L)'
;MPELPDVEGFRRVLQSCAQGRVIRHVDVRDTGVLHGVSARRLRDALEGRRITGAERHGKWLLARTGGPTLALHFGMTGLLLCAHPDDAAEPHDRVLFTLARDRQLRYRDQRKLQGLWLAEDASDVVRLLAHQGPDALTVDREEFDTVLASHRGRVKSVLIDQSALAGLGNLLADEILWRARLRPATPANALTEPERRRLYTQMRRTLRPAITAGRVPPRPTWLTGHRDAPDPHCPRC
;
A
#
# COMPACT_ATOMS: atom_id res chain seq x y z
N MET A 1 -7.71 3.47 6.10
CA MET A 1 -6.36 3.81 5.60
C MET A 1 -5.82 2.60 4.89
N PRO A 2 -5.49 2.70 3.62
CA PRO A 2 -4.89 1.59 2.88
C PRO A 2 -3.59 1.10 3.52
N GLU A 3 -3.51 -0.21 3.75
CA GLU A 3 -2.34 -0.92 4.21
C GLU A 3 -1.86 -1.88 3.11
N LEU A 4 -0.81 -2.62 3.32
CA LEU A 4 -0.21 -3.53 2.33
C LEU A 4 -1.24 -4.39 1.57
N PRO A 5 -2.24 -5.03 2.20
CA PRO A 5 -3.22 -5.82 1.45
C PRO A 5 -4.09 -5.01 0.50
N ASP A 6 -4.45 -3.77 0.88
CA ASP A 6 -5.24 -2.87 0.03
C ASP A 6 -4.41 -2.47 -1.20
N VAL A 7 -3.13 -2.13 -1.00
CA VAL A 7 -2.22 -1.76 -2.10
C VAL A 7 -1.94 -2.96 -3.01
N GLU A 8 -1.88 -4.17 -2.46
CA GLU A 8 -1.80 -5.39 -3.26
C GLU A 8 -3.10 -5.62 -4.06
N GLY A 9 -4.25 -5.28 -3.50
CA GLY A 9 -5.51 -5.22 -4.24
C GLY A 9 -5.44 -4.22 -5.41
N PHE A 10 -4.92 -3.02 -5.18
CA PHE A 10 -4.73 -2.01 -6.22
C PHE A 10 -3.69 -2.44 -7.27
N ARG A 11 -2.65 -3.17 -6.88
CA ARG A 11 -1.69 -3.77 -7.83
C ARG A 11 -2.39 -4.72 -8.79
N ARG A 12 -3.31 -5.54 -8.29
CA ARG A 12 -4.11 -6.45 -9.15
C ARG A 12 -5.08 -5.67 -10.05
N VAL A 13 -5.67 -4.58 -9.56
CA VAL A 13 -6.48 -3.67 -10.40
C VAL A 13 -5.61 -3.09 -11.51
N LEU A 14 -4.44 -2.55 -11.19
CA LEU A 14 -3.50 -2.02 -12.19
C LEU A 14 -3.13 -3.10 -13.21
N GLN A 15 -2.82 -4.30 -12.75
CA GLN A 15 -2.44 -5.42 -13.61
C GLN A 15 -3.58 -5.81 -14.56
N SER A 16 -4.78 -6.03 -14.06
CA SER A 16 -5.92 -6.48 -14.88
C SER A 16 -6.49 -5.39 -15.79
N CYS A 17 -6.52 -4.15 -15.29
CA CYS A 17 -7.08 -3.01 -16.01
C CYS A 17 -6.12 -2.42 -17.04
N ALA A 18 -4.82 -2.35 -16.72
CA ALA A 18 -3.90 -1.48 -17.46
C ALA A 18 -2.67 -2.18 -18.04
N GLN A 19 -2.23 -3.30 -17.50
CA GLN A 19 -1.02 -3.96 -18.01
C GLN A 19 -1.16 -4.38 -19.47
N GLY A 20 -0.15 -4.08 -20.27
CA GLY A 20 -0.13 -4.31 -21.71
C GLY A 20 -0.89 -3.26 -22.53
N ARG A 21 -1.57 -2.28 -21.90
CA ARG A 21 -2.32 -1.22 -22.59
C ARG A 21 -1.52 0.07 -22.69
N VAL A 22 -1.80 0.80 -23.75
CA VAL A 22 -1.24 2.15 -23.98
C VAL A 22 -2.11 3.18 -23.25
N ILE A 23 -1.49 4.11 -22.57
CA ILE A 23 -2.14 5.30 -22.00
C ILE A 23 -2.44 6.25 -23.15
N ARG A 24 -3.72 6.49 -23.42
CA ARG A 24 -4.18 7.37 -24.49
C ARG A 24 -4.26 8.82 -24.06
N HIS A 25 -4.73 9.03 -22.83
CA HIS A 25 -4.93 10.37 -22.28
C HIS A 25 -4.82 10.35 -20.75
N VAL A 26 -4.26 11.43 -20.19
CA VAL A 26 -4.15 11.68 -18.75
C VAL A 26 -4.91 12.95 -18.39
N ASP A 27 -6.08 12.79 -17.76
CA ASP A 27 -6.89 13.89 -17.25
C ASP A 27 -6.56 14.14 -15.78
N VAL A 28 -5.88 15.25 -15.51
CA VAL A 28 -5.55 15.69 -14.13
C VAL A 28 -6.60 16.73 -13.72
N ARG A 29 -7.54 16.30 -12.88
CA ARG A 29 -8.63 17.12 -12.35
C ARG A 29 -8.26 17.90 -11.11
N ASP A 30 -7.27 17.41 -10.37
CA ASP A 30 -6.78 18.08 -9.15
C ASP A 30 -5.25 17.88 -9.04
N THR A 31 -4.53 18.97 -9.18
CA THR A 31 -3.06 18.95 -9.10
C THR A 31 -2.55 18.80 -7.68
N GLY A 32 -3.39 18.95 -6.66
CA GLY A 32 -3.02 18.78 -5.25
C GLY A 32 -2.65 17.34 -4.86
N VAL A 33 -2.80 16.37 -5.78
CA VAL A 33 -2.32 14.99 -5.62
C VAL A 33 -1.01 14.71 -6.36
N LEU A 34 -0.44 15.71 -7.06
CA LEU A 34 0.82 15.54 -7.80
C LEU A 34 1.99 16.02 -6.94
N HIS A 35 3.02 15.21 -6.82
CA HIS A 35 4.20 15.52 -6.02
C HIS A 35 5.44 15.60 -6.92
N GLY A 36 6.08 16.77 -6.93
CA GLY A 36 7.30 17.00 -7.70
C GLY A 36 7.14 16.96 -9.23
N VAL A 37 5.89 16.93 -9.73
CA VAL A 37 5.59 16.86 -11.16
C VAL A 37 4.38 17.75 -11.50
N SER A 38 4.45 18.50 -12.60
CA SER A 38 3.31 19.25 -13.12
C SER A 38 2.36 18.34 -13.93
N ALA A 39 1.08 18.75 -14.02
CA ALA A 39 0.09 18.03 -14.85
C ALA A 39 0.54 17.89 -16.32
N ARG A 40 1.17 18.95 -16.87
CA ARG A 40 1.73 18.91 -18.23
C ARG A 40 2.83 17.87 -18.34
N ARG A 41 3.82 17.91 -17.43
CA ARG A 41 4.94 16.94 -17.45
C ARG A 41 4.44 15.51 -17.30
N LEU A 42 3.44 15.26 -16.44
CA LEU A 42 2.84 13.95 -16.26
C LEU A 42 2.20 13.43 -17.56
N ARG A 43 1.46 14.29 -18.28
CA ARG A 43 0.88 13.95 -19.59
C ARG A 43 1.97 13.64 -20.61
N ASP A 44 2.92 14.56 -20.79
CA ASP A 44 4.00 14.44 -21.78
C ASP A 44 4.83 13.16 -21.56
N ALA A 45 5.00 12.75 -20.30
CA ALA A 45 5.77 11.56 -19.95
C ALA A 45 5.00 10.23 -20.13
N LEU A 46 3.68 10.23 -19.93
CA LEU A 46 2.91 8.99 -19.87
C LEU A 46 2.02 8.74 -21.09
N GLU A 47 1.51 9.77 -21.76
CA GLU A 47 0.68 9.56 -22.96
C GLU A 47 1.49 8.89 -24.08
N GLY A 48 0.88 7.93 -24.75
CA GLY A 48 1.53 7.08 -25.73
C GLY A 48 2.34 5.92 -25.14
N ARG A 49 2.62 5.91 -23.82
CA ARG A 49 3.36 4.83 -23.17
C ARG A 49 2.47 3.63 -22.88
N ARG A 50 3.10 2.45 -22.92
CA ARG A 50 2.45 1.18 -22.56
C ARG A 50 2.79 0.84 -21.10
N ILE A 51 1.79 0.49 -20.30
CA ILE A 51 2.04 -0.06 -18.95
C ILE A 51 2.57 -1.49 -19.11
N THR A 52 3.81 -1.70 -18.67
CA THR A 52 4.53 -2.96 -18.82
C THR A 52 4.50 -3.83 -17.57
N GLY A 53 4.30 -3.23 -16.40
CA GLY A 53 4.30 -3.95 -15.14
C GLY A 53 3.59 -3.21 -14.00
N ALA A 54 3.23 -3.98 -12.98
CA ALA A 54 2.61 -3.51 -11.74
C ALA A 54 3.38 -4.12 -10.55
N GLU A 55 4.13 -3.31 -9.83
CA GLU A 55 4.95 -3.72 -8.69
C GLU A 55 4.46 -3.01 -7.41
N ARG A 56 4.74 -3.60 -6.25
CA ARG A 56 4.44 -3.02 -4.95
C ARG A 56 5.64 -3.13 -4.03
N HIS A 57 5.91 -2.07 -3.27
CA HIS A 57 6.78 -2.11 -2.10
C HIS A 57 6.11 -1.39 -0.93
N GLY A 58 5.89 -2.09 0.18
CA GLY A 58 5.14 -1.54 1.30
C GLY A 58 3.76 -1.05 0.89
N LYS A 59 3.53 0.24 1.03
CA LYS A 59 2.29 0.94 0.64
C LYS A 59 2.41 1.72 -0.67
N TRP A 60 3.52 1.54 -1.38
CA TRP A 60 3.76 2.11 -2.69
C TRP A 60 3.34 1.15 -3.80
N LEU A 61 2.67 1.68 -4.81
CA LEU A 61 2.36 0.99 -6.06
C LEU A 61 3.14 1.63 -7.20
N LEU A 62 3.80 0.83 -8.01
CA LEU A 62 4.64 1.27 -9.12
C LEU A 62 4.05 0.75 -10.44
N ALA A 63 3.55 1.65 -11.26
CA ALA A 63 3.13 1.35 -12.61
C ALA A 63 4.33 1.56 -13.56
N ARG A 64 4.95 0.47 -13.98
CA ARG A 64 6.07 0.50 -14.93
C ARG A 64 5.57 0.80 -16.33
N THR A 65 6.32 1.60 -17.06
CA THR A 65 6.12 1.80 -18.48
C THR A 65 7.39 1.44 -19.26
N GLY A 66 7.41 1.58 -20.57
CA GLY A 66 8.64 1.42 -21.35
C GLY A 66 9.62 2.61 -21.20
N GLY A 67 9.47 3.42 -20.15
CA GLY A 67 10.27 4.59 -19.81
C GLY A 67 10.06 4.94 -18.35
N PRO A 68 9.45 6.12 -18.03
CA PRO A 68 9.25 6.54 -16.65
C PRO A 68 8.29 5.61 -15.90
N THR A 69 8.39 5.62 -14.58
CA THR A 69 7.52 4.87 -13.66
C THR A 69 6.57 5.83 -12.96
N LEU A 70 5.27 5.55 -13.03
CA LEU A 70 4.29 6.24 -12.20
C LEU A 70 4.24 5.55 -10.83
N ALA A 71 4.62 6.27 -9.79
CA ALA A 71 4.51 5.79 -8.42
C ALA A 71 3.28 6.40 -7.75
N LEU A 72 2.52 5.55 -7.03
CA LEU A 72 1.29 5.93 -6.35
C LEU A 72 1.37 5.57 -4.87
N HIS A 73 0.94 6.49 -4.01
CA HIS A 73 0.72 6.25 -2.60
C HIS A 73 -0.68 6.71 -2.21
N PHE A 74 -1.42 5.89 -1.50
CA PHE A 74 -2.86 6.07 -1.31
C PHE A 74 -3.24 6.82 -0.03
N GLY A 75 -2.27 7.20 0.79
CA GLY A 75 -2.51 7.96 2.02
C GLY A 75 -3.54 7.27 2.93
N MET A 76 -4.60 7.98 3.26
CA MET A 76 -5.67 7.45 4.14
C MET A 76 -6.95 7.09 3.40
N THR A 77 -7.23 7.71 2.27
CA THR A 77 -8.51 7.57 1.55
C THR A 77 -8.36 7.31 0.06
N GLY A 78 -7.10 7.16 -0.41
CA GLY A 78 -6.81 6.89 -1.80
C GLY A 78 -7.28 5.50 -2.24
N LEU A 79 -7.78 5.44 -3.48
CA LEU A 79 -8.25 4.22 -4.15
C LEU A 79 -7.74 4.21 -5.58
N LEU A 80 -7.57 3.00 -6.14
CA LEU A 80 -7.34 2.79 -7.55
C LEU A 80 -8.47 1.93 -8.12
N LEU A 81 -9.15 2.46 -9.13
CA LEU A 81 -10.36 1.85 -9.70
C LEU A 81 -10.18 1.65 -11.21
N CYS A 82 -10.81 0.59 -11.72
CA CYS A 82 -10.97 0.36 -13.14
C CYS A 82 -12.41 0.67 -13.55
N ALA A 83 -12.58 1.49 -14.58
CA ALA A 83 -13.87 1.93 -15.07
C ALA A 83 -13.90 1.90 -16.60
N HIS A 84 -15.09 2.11 -17.18
CA HIS A 84 -15.22 2.43 -18.59
C HIS A 84 -14.99 3.95 -18.80
N PRO A 85 -14.43 4.40 -19.94
CA PRO A 85 -14.23 5.82 -20.21
C PRO A 85 -15.53 6.64 -20.19
N ASP A 86 -16.64 6.03 -20.59
CA ASP A 86 -17.96 6.68 -20.65
C ASP A 86 -18.69 6.71 -19.30
N ASP A 87 -18.18 5.99 -18.30
CA ASP A 87 -18.73 6.07 -16.95
C ASP A 87 -18.52 7.46 -16.38
N ALA A 88 -19.57 8.08 -15.85
CA ALA A 88 -19.46 9.38 -15.21
C ALA A 88 -18.35 9.38 -14.16
N ALA A 89 -17.53 10.43 -14.18
CA ALA A 89 -16.53 10.58 -13.14
C ALA A 89 -17.19 11.00 -11.83
N GLU A 90 -16.76 10.37 -10.73
CA GLU A 90 -17.30 10.65 -9.41
C GLU A 90 -16.55 11.75 -8.66
N PRO A 91 -17.16 12.31 -7.62
CA PRO A 91 -16.45 13.20 -6.70
C PRO A 91 -15.15 12.54 -6.21
N HIS A 92 -14.09 13.34 -6.13
CA HIS A 92 -12.77 12.91 -5.72
C HIS A 92 -11.99 12.01 -6.70
N ASP A 93 -12.46 11.77 -7.92
CA ASP A 93 -11.63 11.26 -9.02
C ASP A 93 -10.63 12.37 -9.41
N ARG A 94 -9.36 12.21 -8.99
CA ARG A 94 -8.33 13.26 -9.09
C ARG A 94 -7.52 13.18 -10.36
N VAL A 95 -7.19 11.95 -10.77
CA VAL A 95 -6.48 11.70 -12.03
C VAL A 95 -7.09 10.49 -12.72
N LEU A 96 -7.41 10.65 -14.00
CA LEU A 96 -7.96 9.61 -14.84
C LEU A 96 -6.97 9.28 -15.96
N PHE A 97 -6.66 8.01 -16.12
CA PHE A 97 -5.81 7.50 -17.20
C PHE A 97 -6.69 6.72 -18.17
N THR A 98 -7.03 7.32 -19.31
CA THR A 98 -7.74 6.62 -20.38
C THR A 98 -6.78 5.72 -21.12
N LEU A 99 -7.12 4.45 -21.21
CA LEU A 99 -6.29 3.40 -21.78
C LEU A 99 -6.89 2.90 -23.11
N ALA A 100 -6.07 2.25 -23.90
CA ALA A 100 -6.57 1.55 -25.09
C ALA A 100 -7.55 0.42 -24.69
N ARG A 101 -8.49 0.09 -25.60
CA ARG A 101 -9.51 -0.95 -25.42
C ARG A 101 -10.53 -0.61 -24.32
N ASP A 102 -11.00 0.65 -24.30
CA ASP A 102 -12.13 1.13 -23.51
C ASP A 102 -12.00 0.84 -22.02
N ARG A 103 -10.84 1.11 -21.50
CA ARG A 103 -10.55 1.06 -20.06
C ARG A 103 -10.07 2.40 -19.57
N GLN A 104 -10.43 2.71 -18.33
CA GLN A 104 -9.95 3.89 -17.62
C GLN A 104 -9.50 3.49 -16.22
N LEU A 105 -8.27 3.87 -15.87
CA LEU A 105 -7.76 3.72 -14.50
C LEU A 105 -7.99 5.06 -13.80
N ARG A 106 -8.61 5.02 -12.61
CA ARG A 106 -8.96 6.21 -11.83
C ARG A 106 -8.23 6.22 -10.49
N TYR A 107 -7.49 7.28 -10.22
CA TYR A 107 -6.98 7.58 -8.90
C TYR A 107 -7.99 8.48 -8.19
N ARG A 108 -8.63 7.95 -7.15
CA ARG A 108 -9.63 8.65 -6.33
C ARG A 108 -9.06 8.89 -4.95
N ASP A 109 -9.13 10.11 -4.44
CA ASP A 109 -8.72 10.43 -3.08
C ASP A 109 -9.47 11.65 -2.52
N GLN A 110 -10.11 11.46 -1.38
CA GLN A 110 -10.84 12.51 -0.70
C GLN A 110 -9.89 13.49 0.02
N ARG A 111 -8.88 12.98 0.73
CA ARG A 111 -8.07 13.76 1.67
C ARG A 111 -6.80 14.34 1.06
N LYS A 112 -6.31 13.80 -0.04
CA LYS A 112 -5.09 14.25 -0.76
C LYS A 112 -3.84 14.35 0.11
N LEU A 113 -3.66 13.44 1.07
CA LEU A 113 -2.50 13.42 1.96
C LEU A 113 -1.26 12.85 1.29
N GLN A 114 -1.47 12.11 0.24
CA GLN A 114 -0.45 11.51 -0.60
C GLN A 114 -0.94 11.61 -2.06
N GLY A 115 -0.33 10.93 -3.01
CA GLY A 115 -0.75 11.06 -4.40
C GLY A 115 0.12 10.30 -5.39
N LEU A 116 0.59 11.02 -6.42
CA LEU A 116 1.31 10.50 -7.56
C LEU A 116 2.66 11.19 -7.72
N TRP A 117 3.69 10.40 -8.02
CA TRP A 117 5.05 10.83 -8.37
C TRP A 117 5.43 10.25 -9.73
N LEU A 118 6.24 11.00 -10.47
CA LEU A 118 6.85 10.51 -11.69
C LEU A 118 8.33 10.25 -11.43
N ALA A 119 8.76 9.01 -11.57
CA ALA A 119 10.16 8.62 -11.55
C ALA A 119 10.63 8.45 -13.00
N GLU A 120 11.56 9.27 -13.43
CA GLU A 120 12.00 9.29 -14.82
C GLU A 120 12.82 8.03 -15.18
N ASP A 121 13.56 7.50 -14.20
CA ASP A 121 14.39 6.32 -14.36
C ASP A 121 14.41 5.44 -13.09
N ALA A 122 15.23 4.39 -13.12
CA ALA A 122 15.38 3.46 -12.00
C ALA A 122 16.00 4.13 -10.76
N SER A 123 16.88 5.13 -10.93
CA SER A 123 17.51 5.82 -9.81
C SER A 123 16.50 6.68 -9.04
N ASP A 124 15.53 7.27 -9.74
CA ASP A 124 14.42 8.00 -9.10
C ASP A 124 13.54 7.06 -8.26
N VAL A 125 13.28 5.86 -8.76
CA VAL A 125 12.53 4.85 -7.98
C VAL A 125 13.30 4.48 -6.73
N VAL A 126 14.61 4.25 -6.83
CA VAL A 126 15.47 3.96 -5.66
C VAL A 126 15.42 5.11 -4.67
N ARG A 127 15.54 6.37 -5.12
CA ARG A 127 15.44 7.56 -4.25
C ARG A 127 14.08 7.67 -3.57
N LEU A 128 13.00 7.41 -4.30
CA LEU A 128 11.64 7.47 -3.76
C LEU A 128 11.43 6.44 -2.64
N LEU A 129 12.00 5.26 -2.79
CA LEU A 129 11.88 4.17 -1.83
C LEU A 129 13.03 4.12 -0.80
N ALA A 130 14.01 5.03 -0.85
CA ALA A 130 15.23 4.99 -0.03
C ALA A 130 14.98 4.95 1.50
N HIS A 131 13.84 5.48 1.94
CA HIS A 131 13.45 5.50 3.35
C HIS A 131 12.45 4.39 3.71
N GLN A 132 12.24 3.41 2.83
CA GLN A 132 11.41 2.26 3.12
C GLN A 132 12.26 1.09 3.61
N GLY A 133 11.85 0.49 4.72
CA GLY A 133 12.43 -0.75 5.21
C GLY A 133 12.03 -1.95 4.35
N PRO A 134 12.43 -3.16 4.76
CA PRO A 134 12.04 -4.40 4.08
C PRO A 134 10.52 -4.53 4.02
N ASP A 135 10.03 -5.09 2.93
CA ASP A 135 8.59 -5.30 2.73
C ASP A 135 8.06 -6.42 3.63
N ALA A 136 7.02 -6.13 4.43
CA ALA A 136 6.45 -7.08 5.40
C ALA A 136 5.92 -8.38 4.76
N LEU A 137 5.62 -8.38 3.45
CA LEU A 137 5.19 -9.58 2.74
C LEU A 137 6.35 -10.50 2.36
N THR A 138 7.52 -9.94 2.07
CA THR A 138 8.68 -10.68 1.53
C THR A 138 9.82 -10.83 2.52
N VAL A 139 9.88 -9.98 3.56
CA VAL A 139 10.92 -10.05 4.59
C VAL A 139 11.04 -11.47 5.14
N ASP A 140 12.27 -11.97 5.24
CA ASP A 140 12.53 -13.25 5.85
C ASP A 140 12.59 -13.14 7.39
N ARG A 141 12.80 -14.27 8.05
CA ARG A 141 12.80 -14.33 9.50
C ARG A 141 14.02 -13.65 10.11
N GLU A 142 15.17 -13.80 9.53
CA GLU A 142 16.46 -13.27 10.03
C GLU A 142 16.47 -11.74 9.93
N GLU A 143 16.08 -11.22 8.78
CA GLU A 143 15.94 -9.78 8.55
C GLU A 143 14.89 -9.17 9.48
N PHE A 144 13.73 -9.83 9.67
CA PHE A 144 12.70 -9.38 10.60
C PHE A 144 13.21 -9.32 12.05
N ASP A 145 13.96 -10.34 12.49
CA ASP A 145 14.57 -10.37 13.82
C ASP A 145 15.62 -9.26 13.99
N THR A 146 16.40 -8.97 12.96
CA THR A 146 17.36 -7.86 12.92
C THR A 146 16.66 -6.51 13.06
N VAL A 147 15.55 -6.30 12.35
CA VAL A 147 14.72 -5.09 12.49
C VAL A 147 14.26 -4.91 13.93
N LEU A 148 13.73 -5.94 14.57
CA LEU A 148 13.26 -5.84 15.96
C LEU A 148 14.40 -5.58 16.94
N ALA A 149 15.53 -6.26 16.78
CA ALA A 149 16.69 -6.14 17.68
C ALA A 149 17.35 -4.76 17.62
N SER A 150 17.34 -4.10 16.46
CA SER A 150 17.94 -2.77 16.27
C SER A 150 17.09 -1.61 16.80
N HIS A 151 15.82 -1.85 17.18
CA HIS A 151 14.89 -0.80 17.60
C HIS A 151 14.54 -0.91 19.09
N ARG A 152 14.82 0.16 19.85
CA ARG A 152 14.47 0.26 21.28
C ARG A 152 13.05 0.76 21.54
N GLY A 153 12.35 1.20 20.50
CA GLY A 153 10.97 1.68 20.59
C GLY A 153 9.96 0.57 20.89
N ARG A 154 8.72 0.96 21.14
CA ARG A 154 7.60 0.02 21.38
C ARG A 154 7.40 -0.84 20.13
N VAL A 155 7.17 -2.13 20.30
CA VAL A 155 7.01 -3.07 19.18
C VAL A 155 5.93 -2.65 18.18
N LYS A 156 4.80 -2.11 18.66
CA LYS A 156 3.77 -1.56 17.75
C LYS A 156 4.32 -0.41 16.91
N SER A 157 5.06 0.51 17.51
CA SER A 157 5.64 1.66 16.79
C SER A 157 6.61 1.20 15.72
N VAL A 158 7.43 0.19 16.01
CA VAL A 158 8.37 -0.40 15.03
C VAL A 158 7.62 -1.08 13.89
N LEU A 159 6.57 -1.84 14.18
CA LEU A 159 5.77 -2.52 13.15
C LEU A 159 5.07 -1.58 12.18
N ILE A 160 4.70 -0.37 12.59
CA ILE A 160 4.02 0.62 11.74
C ILE A 160 4.96 1.65 11.12
N ASP A 161 6.21 1.67 11.54
CA ASP A 161 7.24 2.53 10.97
C ASP A 161 7.68 1.98 9.61
N GLN A 162 7.34 2.73 8.56
CA GLN A 162 7.62 2.29 7.19
C GLN A 162 9.13 2.24 6.88
N SER A 163 9.97 2.93 7.66
CA SER A 163 11.42 2.86 7.53
C SER A 163 12.02 1.62 8.20
N ALA A 164 11.33 1.05 9.18
CA ALA A 164 11.73 -0.19 9.85
C ALA A 164 11.14 -1.43 9.14
N LEU A 165 9.84 -1.39 8.82
CA LEU A 165 9.11 -2.48 8.14
C LEU A 165 8.00 -1.90 7.27
N ALA A 166 8.17 -1.97 5.96
CA ALA A 166 7.23 -1.36 5.03
C ALA A 166 5.95 -2.19 4.85
N GLY A 167 4.79 -1.53 4.87
CA GLY A 167 3.51 -2.11 4.49
C GLY A 167 2.49 -2.25 5.61
N LEU A 168 2.91 -2.47 6.85
CA LEU A 168 1.97 -2.59 7.96
C LEU A 168 1.43 -1.20 8.37
N GLY A 169 0.18 -1.19 8.82
CA GLY A 169 -0.45 -0.03 9.44
C GLY A 169 -1.08 -0.42 10.77
N ASN A 170 -1.93 0.46 11.31
CA ASN A 170 -2.51 0.27 12.63
C ASN A 170 -3.41 -0.97 12.72
N LEU A 171 -4.21 -1.25 11.67
CA LEU A 171 -5.12 -2.40 11.69
C LEU A 171 -4.36 -3.72 11.73
N LEU A 172 -3.38 -3.88 10.84
CA LEU A 172 -2.56 -5.09 10.79
C LEU A 172 -1.69 -5.24 12.02
N ALA A 173 -1.07 -4.16 12.51
CA ALA A 173 -0.22 -4.22 13.71
C ALA A 173 -1.01 -4.65 14.95
N ASP A 174 -2.22 -4.10 15.15
CA ASP A 174 -3.09 -4.48 16.27
C ASP A 174 -3.52 -5.95 16.16
N GLU A 175 -3.94 -6.40 14.98
CA GLU A 175 -4.33 -7.79 14.74
C GLU A 175 -3.16 -8.76 14.98
N ILE A 176 -1.98 -8.45 14.46
CA ILE A 176 -0.78 -9.28 14.57
C ILE A 176 -0.34 -9.39 16.03
N LEU A 177 -0.27 -8.28 16.75
CA LEU A 177 0.14 -8.25 18.17
C LEU A 177 -0.87 -8.98 19.06
N TRP A 178 -2.17 -8.77 18.81
CA TRP A 178 -3.22 -9.50 19.53
C TRP A 178 -3.12 -11.02 19.31
N ARG A 179 -2.88 -11.47 18.09
CA ARG A 179 -2.67 -12.90 17.77
C ARG A 179 -1.39 -13.44 18.38
N ALA A 180 -0.35 -12.64 18.36
CA ALA A 180 0.94 -12.98 18.97
C ALA A 180 0.91 -12.95 20.51
N ARG A 181 -0.16 -12.43 21.13
CA ARG A 181 -0.27 -12.21 22.59
C ARG A 181 0.88 -11.38 23.15
N LEU A 182 1.23 -10.31 22.42
CA LEU A 182 2.27 -9.36 22.81
C LEU A 182 1.65 -8.01 23.17
N ARG A 183 2.16 -7.41 24.23
CA ARG A 183 1.76 -6.05 24.62
C ARG A 183 2.33 -5.05 23.62
N PRO A 184 1.52 -4.16 23.04
CA PRO A 184 1.99 -3.16 22.05
C PRO A 184 3.09 -2.24 22.56
N ALA A 185 3.15 -2.02 23.88
CA ALA A 185 4.12 -1.15 24.53
C ALA A 185 5.45 -1.83 24.89
N THR A 186 5.59 -3.15 24.70
CA THR A 186 6.85 -3.86 24.94
C THR A 186 7.94 -3.31 24.03
N PRO A 187 9.15 -3.02 24.54
CA PRO A 187 10.28 -2.64 23.69
C PRO A 187 10.60 -3.74 22.68
N ALA A 188 10.81 -3.37 21.41
CA ALA A 188 11.00 -4.36 20.33
C ALA A 188 12.25 -5.22 20.56
N ASN A 189 13.35 -4.60 20.98
CA ASN A 189 14.60 -5.28 21.27
C ASN A 189 14.58 -6.13 22.57
N ALA A 190 13.57 -5.97 23.43
CA ALA A 190 13.40 -6.76 24.63
C ALA A 190 12.59 -8.05 24.40
N LEU A 191 12.04 -8.26 23.20
CA LEU A 191 11.33 -9.48 22.85
C LEU A 191 12.29 -10.67 22.86
N THR A 192 11.90 -11.73 23.54
CA THR A 192 12.63 -13.01 23.53
C THR A 192 12.56 -13.68 22.15
N GLU A 193 13.47 -14.61 21.88
CA GLU A 193 13.46 -15.35 20.60
C GLU A 193 12.12 -16.07 20.34
N PRO A 194 11.49 -16.78 21.31
CA PRO A 194 10.18 -17.38 21.09
C PRO A 194 9.07 -16.35 20.78
N GLU A 195 9.14 -15.15 21.38
CA GLU A 195 8.19 -14.07 21.11
C GLU A 195 8.36 -13.50 19.70
N ARG A 196 9.60 -13.25 19.25
CA ARG A 196 9.89 -12.80 17.88
C ARG A 196 9.42 -13.83 16.87
N ARG A 197 9.71 -15.12 17.08
CA ARG A 197 9.23 -16.22 16.23
C ARG A 197 7.70 -16.25 16.15
N ARG A 198 7.03 -16.12 17.28
CA ARG A 198 5.56 -16.07 17.32
C ARG A 198 5.02 -14.86 16.58
N LEU A 199 5.62 -13.68 16.77
CA LEU A 199 5.23 -12.44 16.10
C LEU A 199 5.36 -12.56 14.58
N TYR A 200 6.51 -13.03 14.08
CA TYR A 200 6.72 -13.28 12.66
C TYR A 200 5.70 -14.26 12.09
N THR A 201 5.48 -15.37 12.79
CA THR A 201 4.50 -16.39 12.36
C THR A 201 3.09 -15.79 12.27
N GLN A 202 2.68 -14.98 13.25
CA GLN A 202 1.36 -14.35 13.22
C GLN A 202 1.27 -13.26 12.15
N MET A 203 2.33 -12.51 11.89
CA MET A 203 2.40 -11.58 10.77
C MET A 203 2.13 -12.31 9.44
N ARG A 204 2.85 -13.37 9.15
CA ARG A 204 2.67 -14.17 7.91
C ARG A 204 1.27 -14.77 7.81
N ARG A 205 0.73 -15.29 8.92
CA ARG A 205 -0.62 -15.86 8.97
C ARG A 205 -1.72 -14.83 8.81
N THR A 206 -1.52 -13.61 9.27
CA THR A 206 -2.47 -12.50 9.14
C THR A 206 -2.43 -11.92 7.72
N LEU A 207 -1.23 -11.72 7.17
CA LEU A 207 -1.08 -11.16 5.82
C LEU A 207 -1.67 -12.05 4.73
N ARG A 208 -1.49 -13.38 4.80
CA ARG A 208 -1.95 -14.30 3.75
C ARG A 208 -3.44 -14.13 3.39
N PRO A 209 -4.41 -14.24 4.32
CA PRO A 209 -5.83 -14.06 4.01
C PRO A 209 -6.19 -12.60 3.68
N ALA A 210 -5.48 -11.62 4.24
CA ALA A 210 -5.69 -10.21 3.91
C ALA A 210 -5.29 -9.91 2.46
N ILE A 211 -4.14 -10.43 2.02
CA ILE A 211 -3.67 -10.35 0.63
C ILE A 211 -4.67 -11.01 -0.32
N THR A 212 -5.18 -12.20 0.01
CA THR A 212 -6.20 -12.88 -0.82
C THR A 212 -7.45 -12.01 -0.96
N ALA A 213 -7.89 -11.37 0.13
CA ALA A 213 -9.06 -10.50 0.14
C ALA A 213 -8.80 -9.13 -0.51
N GLY A 214 -7.53 -8.73 -0.73
CA GLY A 214 -7.15 -7.39 -1.23
C GLY A 214 -7.48 -6.26 -0.25
N ARG A 215 -7.63 -6.58 1.04
CA ARG A 215 -7.89 -5.64 2.14
C ARG A 215 -7.76 -6.34 3.49
N VAL A 216 -7.71 -5.58 4.56
CA VAL A 216 -7.87 -6.15 5.91
C VAL A 216 -9.34 -6.56 6.09
N PRO A 217 -9.65 -7.87 6.17
CA PRO A 217 -11.05 -8.31 6.19
C PRO A 217 -11.68 -8.13 7.57
N PRO A 218 -12.93 -7.60 7.67
CA PRO A 218 -13.65 -7.47 8.93
C PRO A 218 -14.26 -8.84 9.33
N ARG A 219 -13.42 -9.80 9.73
CA ARG A 219 -13.91 -11.14 10.13
C ARG A 219 -14.27 -11.18 11.60
N PRO A 220 -15.34 -11.92 12.00
CA PRO A 220 -15.74 -12.05 13.41
C PRO A 220 -14.65 -12.63 14.32
N THR A 221 -13.73 -13.44 13.76
CA THR A 221 -12.59 -14.02 14.49
C THR A 221 -11.36 -13.10 14.57
N TRP A 222 -11.44 -11.90 14.00
CA TRP A 222 -10.36 -10.92 14.00
C TRP A 222 -10.69 -9.77 14.95
N LEU A 223 -9.67 -9.27 15.65
CA LEU A 223 -9.80 -8.06 16.47
C LEU A 223 -10.36 -6.88 15.65
N THR A 224 -9.87 -6.74 14.43
CA THR A 224 -10.28 -5.68 13.50
C THR A 224 -11.74 -5.77 13.07
N GLY A 225 -12.37 -6.95 13.13
CA GLY A 225 -13.78 -7.14 12.83
C GLY A 225 -14.73 -6.58 13.91
N HIS A 226 -14.22 -6.30 15.10
CA HIS A 226 -15.00 -5.75 16.23
C HIS A 226 -14.71 -4.27 16.51
N ARG A 227 -13.75 -3.66 15.80
CA ARG A 227 -13.25 -2.32 16.10
C ARG A 227 -14.30 -1.22 15.99
N ASP A 228 -15.18 -1.33 15.01
CA ASP A 228 -16.20 -0.32 14.70
C ASP A 228 -17.60 -0.76 15.20
N ALA A 229 -17.69 -1.81 16.01
CA ALA A 229 -18.94 -2.24 16.61
C ALA A 229 -19.40 -1.22 17.66
N PRO A 230 -20.73 -1.01 17.81
CA PRO A 230 -21.27 -0.09 18.85
C PRO A 230 -20.85 -0.47 20.27
N ASP A 231 -20.65 -1.75 20.53
CA ASP A 231 -20.17 -2.30 21.80
C ASP A 231 -19.04 -3.30 21.49
N PRO A 232 -17.79 -2.80 21.32
CA PRO A 232 -16.69 -3.62 20.87
C PRO A 232 -16.21 -4.58 21.95
N HIS A 233 -16.41 -5.87 21.72
CA HIS A 233 -15.90 -6.93 22.58
C HIS A 233 -14.67 -7.60 21.97
N CYS A 234 -13.71 -7.97 22.81
CA CYS A 234 -12.56 -8.75 22.36
C CYS A 234 -13.03 -10.16 21.94
N PRO A 235 -12.77 -10.62 20.70
CA PRO A 235 -13.23 -11.94 20.26
C PRO A 235 -12.53 -13.12 20.97
N ARG A 236 -11.61 -12.86 21.88
CA ARG A 236 -10.90 -13.88 22.67
C ARG A 236 -11.36 -13.96 24.12
N CYS A 237 -11.62 -12.84 24.75
CA CYS A 237 -11.97 -12.73 26.18
C CYS A 237 -13.26 -11.96 26.39
#